data_3b36c729e935b86f792cb172013fe401
#
_entry.id   3b36c729e935b86f792cb172013fe401
#
_cell.length_a   1.000
_cell.length_b   1.000
_cell.length_c   1.000
_cell.angle_alpha   90.00
_cell.angle_beta   90.00
_cell.angle_gamma   90.00
#
_symmetry.space_group_name_H-M   'P 1'
#
loop_
_entity.id
_entity.type
_entity.pdbx_description
1 polymer ?
#
loop_
_entity_poly.entity_id
_entity_poly.type
_entity_poly.pdbx_seq_one_letter_code
_entity_poly.pdbx_strand_id
1 'polypeptide(L)'
;MATRKSVILVVEDEKESRDTLQELLEFEGYTVKTAVNGQEALAALNASGDQICIVLLDLFMPVMDGWQVIDQLRADGRLEKTNVVIITSAPYRAPAGLPVFEKPLDLDKVMHEVHRLC
;
A
#
# COMPACT_ATOMS: atom_id res chain seq x y z
N MET A 1 -18.59 -15.70 -12.63
CA MET A 1 -17.92 -14.45 -13.00
C MET A 1 -16.80 -14.16 -12.00
N ALA A 2 -15.59 -13.94 -12.47
CA ALA A 2 -14.49 -13.64 -11.56
C ALA A 2 -14.68 -12.28 -10.88
N THR A 3 -14.51 -12.25 -9.55
CA THR A 3 -14.60 -11.02 -8.78
C THR A 3 -13.32 -10.21 -9.02
N ARG A 4 -13.50 -8.98 -9.42
CA ARG A 4 -12.39 -8.07 -9.66
C ARG A 4 -11.85 -7.56 -8.33
N LYS A 5 -10.53 -7.57 -8.16
CA LYS A 5 -9.90 -6.94 -7.01
C LYS A 5 -10.12 -5.44 -7.10
N SER A 6 -10.65 -4.84 -6.05
CA SER A 6 -11.01 -3.43 -6.06
C SER A 6 -10.73 -2.70 -4.75
N VAL A 7 -10.11 -3.38 -3.79
CA VAL A 7 -9.77 -2.78 -2.50
C VAL A 7 -8.33 -2.31 -2.52
N ILE A 8 -8.13 -1.05 -2.11
CA ILE A 8 -6.80 -0.47 -1.96
C ILE A 8 -6.47 -0.44 -0.46
N LEU A 9 -5.29 -0.95 -0.11
CA LEU A 9 -4.79 -0.87 1.26
C LEU A 9 -3.80 0.28 1.36
N VAL A 10 -4.11 1.28 2.18
CA VAL A 10 -3.23 2.42 2.46
C VAL A 10 -2.61 2.20 3.83
N VAL A 11 -1.29 2.05 3.86
CA VAL A 11 -0.52 1.82 5.09
C VAL A 11 0.33 3.05 5.38
N GLU A 12 -0.12 3.85 6.32
CA GLU A 12 0.47 5.15 6.64
C GLU A 12 0.16 5.50 8.09
N ASP A 13 1.16 5.78 8.90
CA ASP A 13 0.97 6.13 10.31
C ASP A 13 0.53 7.58 10.51
N GLU A 14 0.87 8.48 9.60
CA GLU A 14 0.47 9.88 9.69
C GLU A 14 -0.97 10.06 9.25
N LYS A 15 -1.79 10.58 10.17
CA LYS A 15 -3.24 10.68 9.94
C LYS A 15 -3.60 11.55 8.74
N GLU A 16 -2.97 12.72 8.59
CA GLU A 16 -3.26 13.62 7.46
C GLU A 16 -2.99 12.97 6.11
N SER A 17 -1.82 12.36 5.96
CA SER A 17 -1.45 11.68 4.73
C SER A 17 -2.37 10.51 4.43
N ARG A 18 -2.69 9.74 5.46
CA ARG A 18 -3.60 8.60 5.34
C ARG A 18 -4.99 9.04 4.92
N ASP A 19 -5.54 10.06 5.58
CA ASP A 19 -6.88 10.55 5.28
C ASP A 19 -6.96 11.16 3.88
N THR A 20 -5.93 11.91 3.46
CA THR A 20 -5.88 12.51 2.13
C THR A 20 -5.91 11.43 1.04
N LEU A 21 -5.09 10.40 1.17
CA LEU A 21 -5.08 9.30 0.21
C LEU A 21 -6.42 8.56 0.20
N GLN A 22 -6.97 8.30 1.37
CA GLN A 22 -8.26 7.62 1.47
C GLN A 22 -9.38 8.42 0.77
N GLU A 23 -9.47 9.71 1.06
CA GLU A 23 -10.50 10.57 0.46
C GLU A 23 -10.38 10.61 -1.06
N LEU A 24 -9.16 10.81 -1.57
CA LEU A 24 -8.92 10.86 -2.99
C LEU A 24 -9.33 9.55 -3.68
N LEU A 25 -8.91 8.44 -3.14
CA LEU A 25 -9.17 7.13 -3.74
C LEU A 25 -10.65 6.76 -3.67
N GLU A 26 -11.31 7.09 -2.56
CA GLU A 26 -12.75 6.88 -2.43
C GLU A 26 -13.54 7.76 -3.38
N PHE A 27 -13.09 8.99 -3.60
CA PHE A 27 -13.70 9.89 -4.57
C PHE A 27 -13.65 9.31 -5.99
N GLU A 28 -12.57 8.59 -6.31
CA GLU A 28 -12.42 7.93 -7.62
C GLU A 28 -13.18 6.60 -7.72
N GLY A 29 -13.90 6.22 -6.67
CA GLY A 29 -14.78 5.04 -6.70
C GLY A 29 -14.17 3.77 -6.14
N TYR A 30 -12.98 3.83 -5.56
CA TYR A 30 -12.34 2.65 -4.95
C TYR A 30 -12.77 2.43 -3.52
N THR A 31 -12.78 1.18 -3.09
CA THR A 31 -12.91 0.83 -1.68
C THR A 31 -11.53 0.87 -1.05
N VAL A 32 -11.40 1.57 0.07
CA VAL A 32 -10.11 1.76 0.74
C VAL A 32 -10.15 1.16 2.13
N LYS A 33 -9.13 0.37 2.44
CA LYS A 33 -8.82 -0.04 3.81
C LYS A 33 -7.56 0.69 4.23
N THR A 34 -7.46 1.04 5.51
CA THR A 34 -6.28 1.73 6.04
C THR A 34 -5.62 0.91 7.13
N ALA A 35 -4.33 1.10 7.30
CA ALA A 35 -3.54 0.53 8.38
C ALA A 35 -2.55 1.59 8.86
N VAL A 36 -2.28 1.63 10.14
CA VAL A 36 -1.40 2.65 10.76
C VAL A 36 0.03 2.13 10.99
N ASN A 37 0.24 0.83 10.82
CA ASN A 37 1.56 0.20 10.94
C ASN A 37 1.57 -1.11 10.16
N GLY A 38 2.75 -1.74 10.10
CA GLY A 38 2.91 -2.99 9.35
C GLY A 38 2.14 -4.16 9.93
N GLN A 39 1.94 -4.19 11.23
CA GLN A 39 1.18 -5.28 11.87
C GLN A 39 -0.29 -5.25 11.41
N GLU A 40 -0.89 -4.07 11.40
CA GLU A 40 -2.24 -3.89 10.88
C GLU A 40 -2.32 -4.20 9.38
N ALA A 41 -1.28 -3.82 8.63
CA ALA A 41 -1.22 -4.12 7.20
C ALA A 41 -1.22 -5.62 6.94
N LEU A 42 -0.42 -6.39 7.67
CA LEU A 42 -0.39 -7.85 7.52
C LEU A 42 -1.73 -8.47 7.93
N ALA A 43 -2.37 -7.96 8.98
CA ALA A 43 -3.69 -8.42 9.40
C ALA A 43 -4.73 -8.20 8.29
N ALA A 44 -4.71 -7.03 7.64
CA ALA A 44 -5.60 -6.72 6.53
C ALA A 44 -5.34 -7.64 5.33
N LEU A 45 -4.08 -7.91 5.01
CA LEU A 45 -3.71 -8.82 3.93
C LEU A 45 -4.12 -10.25 4.23
N ASN A 46 -4.03 -10.69 5.49
CA ASN A 46 -4.48 -12.01 5.89
C ASN A 46 -6.00 -12.15 5.79
N ALA A 47 -6.74 -11.09 6.14
CA ALA A 47 -8.20 -11.11 6.14
C ALA A 47 -8.82 -10.93 4.75
N SER A 48 -8.18 -10.10 3.88
CA SER A 48 -8.80 -9.64 2.64
C SER A 48 -7.82 -9.55 1.48
N GLY A 49 -6.69 -10.23 1.54
CA GLY A 49 -5.63 -10.12 0.52
C GLY A 49 -6.09 -10.47 -0.89
N ASP A 50 -7.05 -11.36 -1.02
CA ASP A 50 -7.63 -11.76 -2.31
C ASP A 50 -8.45 -10.64 -2.96
N GLN A 51 -8.86 -9.62 -2.20
CA GLN A 51 -9.63 -8.47 -2.68
C GLN A 51 -8.76 -7.23 -2.88
N ILE A 52 -7.54 -7.21 -2.33
CA ILE A 52 -6.66 -6.05 -2.39
C ILE A 52 -5.91 -6.04 -3.72
N CYS A 53 -6.13 -5.00 -4.51
CA CYS A 53 -5.47 -4.84 -5.80
C CYS A 53 -4.13 -4.12 -5.71
N ILE A 54 -3.93 -3.28 -4.69
CA ILE A 54 -2.69 -2.55 -4.49
C ILE A 54 -2.50 -2.21 -3.02
N VAL A 55 -1.26 -2.24 -2.55
CA VAL A 55 -0.87 -1.80 -1.21
C VAL A 55 0.03 -0.57 -1.38
N LEU A 56 -0.41 0.57 -0.87
CA LEU A 56 0.42 1.76 -0.78
C LEU A 56 1.07 1.76 0.59
N LEU A 57 2.37 1.50 0.64
CA LEU A 57 3.09 1.18 1.88
C LEU A 57 4.15 2.21 2.21
N ASP A 58 3.98 2.90 3.33
CA ASP A 58 5.03 3.74 3.90
C ASP A 58 6.11 2.86 4.55
N LEU A 59 7.35 3.31 4.51
CA LEU A 59 8.47 2.59 5.11
C LEU A 59 8.64 2.89 6.60
N PHE A 60 8.47 4.15 7.00
CA PHE A 60 8.76 4.61 8.37
C PHE A 60 7.49 4.62 9.20
N MET A 61 7.32 3.58 10.01
CA MET A 61 6.15 3.46 10.88
C MET A 61 6.57 2.81 12.20
N PRO A 62 5.88 3.13 13.31
CA PRO A 62 6.12 2.46 14.58
C PRO A 62 5.57 1.04 14.58
N VAL A 63 5.92 0.26 15.58
CA VAL A 63 5.48 -1.12 15.83
C VAL A 63 6.08 -2.10 14.82
N MET A 64 5.71 -1.97 13.55
CA MET A 64 6.28 -2.74 12.43
C MET A 64 6.37 -1.80 11.23
N ASP A 65 7.57 -1.64 10.69
CA ASP A 65 7.84 -0.75 9.56
C ASP A 65 7.59 -1.44 8.22
N GLY A 66 7.75 -0.66 7.13
CA GLY A 66 7.50 -1.17 5.79
C GLY A 66 8.49 -2.24 5.35
N TRP A 67 9.75 -2.13 5.76
CA TRP A 67 10.75 -3.17 5.43
C TRP A 67 10.36 -4.52 6.05
N GLN A 68 9.88 -4.50 7.29
CA GLN A 68 9.44 -5.71 7.97
C GLN A 68 8.22 -6.33 7.29
N VAL A 69 7.30 -5.51 6.79
CA VAL A 69 6.16 -6.00 5.99
C VAL A 69 6.65 -6.71 4.73
N ILE A 70 7.59 -6.09 4.00
CA ILE A 70 8.15 -6.67 2.78
C ILE A 70 8.87 -7.98 3.10
N ASP A 71 9.67 -8.01 4.16
CA ASP A 71 10.39 -9.24 4.58
C ASP A 71 9.41 -10.36 4.91
N GLN A 72 8.31 -10.04 5.59
CA GLN A 72 7.31 -11.04 5.95
C GLN A 72 6.58 -11.57 4.71
N LEU A 73 6.20 -10.69 3.79
CA LEU A 73 5.55 -11.12 2.54
C LEU A 73 6.48 -11.98 1.69
N ARG A 74 7.77 -11.63 1.67
CA ARG A 74 8.78 -12.41 0.95
C ARG A 74 8.94 -13.80 1.58
N ALA A 75 9.04 -13.86 2.90
CA ALA A 75 9.18 -15.12 3.63
C ALA A 75 7.98 -16.04 3.43
N ASP A 76 6.78 -15.45 3.32
CA ASP A 76 5.53 -16.20 3.10
C ASP A 76 5.31 -16.57 1.63
N GLY A 77 6.15 -16.12 0.71
CA GLY A 77 5.98 -16.33 -0.71
C GLY A 77 4.84 -15.53 -1.33
N ARG A 78 4.39 -14.46 -0.65
CA ARG A 78 3.26 -13.64 -1.10
C ARG A 78 3.66 -12.35 -1.81
N LEU A 79 4.94 -11.96 -1.73
CA LEU A 79 5.38 -10.67 -2.29
C LEU A 79 5.11 -10.57 -3.79
N GLU A 80 5.38 -11.63 -4.54
CA GLU A 80 5.18 -11.65 -5.99
C GLU A 80 3.71 -11.59 -6.39
N LYS A 81 2.82 -12.00 -5.49
CA LYS A 81 1.37 -12.02 -5.73
C LYS A 81 0.67 -10.76 -5.21
N THR A 82 1.42 -9.85 -4.61
CA THR A 82 0.88 -8.65 -3.97
C THR A 82 1.48 -7.44 -4.67
N ASN A 83 0.63 -6.56 -5.18
CA ASN A 83 1.09 -5.31 -5.80
C ASN A 83 1.42 -4.31 -4.71
N VAL A 84 2.68 -4.25 -4.30
CA VAL A 84 3.15 -3.31 -3.28
C VAL A 84 3.82 -2.13 -3.98
N VAL A 85 3.38 -0.93 -3.64
CA VAL A 85 3.98 0.32 -4.08
C VAL A 85 4.45 1.06 -2.83
N ILE A 86 5.74 1.35 -2.78
CA ILE A 86 6.34 2.06 -1.64
C ILE A 86 6.07 3.55 -1.78
N ILE A 87 5.68 4.19 -0.68
CA ILE A 87 5.58 5.64 -0.56
C ILE A 87 6.52 6.08 0.56
N THR A 88 7.46 6.98 0.28
CA THR A 88 8.49 7.31 1.26
C THR A 88 9.11 8.67 1.01
N SER A 89 9.56 9.33 2.07
CA SER A 89 10.39 10.53 1.99
C SER A 89 11.87 10.20 1.70
N ALA A 90 12.25 8.92 1.76
CA ALA A 90 13.62 8.45 1.55
C ALA A 90 13.67 7.33 0.50
N PRO A 91 13.42 7.66 -0.79
CA PRO A 91 13.30 6.63 -1.84
C PRO A 91 14.58 5.81 -2.03
N TYR A 92 15.75 6.39 -1.73
CA TYR A 92 17.04 5.69 -1.81
C TYR A 92 17.16 4.53 -0.81
N ARG A 93 16.29 4.46 0.21
CA ARG A 93 16.27 3.39 1.21
C ARG A 93 15.23 2.31 0.92
N ALA A 94 14.46 2.47 -0.14
CA ALA A 94 13.42 1.50 -0.48
C ALA A 94 14.02 0.16 -0.90
N PRO A 95 13.34 -0.96 -0.59
CA PRO A 95 13.77 -2.28 -1.08
C PRO A 95 13.80 -2.31 -2.61
N ALA A 96 14.81 -2.99 -3.16
CA ALA A 96 14.94 -3.13 -4.61
C ALA A 96 13.78 -3.92 -5.21
N GLY A 97 13.43 -3.59 -6.45
CA GLY A 97 12.46 -4.38 -7.23
C GLY A 97 11.00 -3.98 -7.05
N LEU A 98 10.71 -2.95 -6.26
CA LEU A 98 9.35 -2.47 -6.05
C LEU A 98 9.20 -1.03 -6.57
N PRO A 99 8.01 -0.66 -7.09
CA PRO A 99 7.76 0.73 -7.45
C PRO A 99 7.82 1.62 -6.21
N VAL A 100 8.37 2.83 -6.38
CA VAL A 100 8.56 3.78 -5.29
C VAL A 100 8.07 5.15 -5.73
N PHE A 101 7.23 5.77 -4.90
CA PHE A 101 6.85 7.18 -5.05
C PHE A 101 7.40 7.97 -3.88
N GLU A 102 8.10 9.05 -4.20
CA GLU A 102 8.68 9.94 -3.18
C GLU A 102 7.66 10.92 -2.66
N LYS A 103 7.67 11.15 -1.33
CA LYS A 103 6.87 12.21 -0.70
C LYS A 103 7.58 13.57 -0.84
N PRO A 104 6.83 14.66 -1.08
CA PRO A 104 5.37 14.72 -1.20
C PRO A 104 4.89 14.06 -2.49
N LEU A 105 3.80 13.30 -2.37
CA LEU A 105 3.32 12.48 -3.48
C LEU A 105 2.77 13.32 -4.62
N ASP A 106 3.12 12.94 -5.86
CA ASP A 106 2.43 13.38 -7.05
C ASP A 106 1.19 12.52 -7.19
N LEU A 107 0.02 13.07 -6.84
CA LEU A 107 -1.22 12.31 -6.78
C LEU A 107 -1.65 11.80 -8.15
N ASP A 108 -1.34 12.52 -9.22
CA ASP A 108 -1.63 12.05 -10.58
C ASP A 108 -0.86 10.77 -10.90
N LYS A 109 0.40 10.71 -10.50
CA LYS A 109 1.22 9.50 -10.70
C LYS A 109 0.72 8.32 -9.87
N VAL A 110 0.33 8.59 -8.63
CA VAL A 110 -0.25 7.56 -7.77
C VAL A 110 -1.54 7.03 -8.38
N MET A 111 -2.42 7.91 -8.84
CA MET A 111 -3.68 7.53 -9.47
C MET A 111 -3.46 6.73 -10.76
N HIS A 112 -2.46 7.10 -11.56
CA HIS A 112 -2.12 6.35 -12.77
C HIS A 112 -1.76 4.90 -12.43
N GLU A 113 -0.94 4.70 -11.41
CA GLU A 113 -0.55 3.35 -10.97
C GLU A 113 -1.74 2.57 -10.40
N VAL A 114 -2.59 3.23 -9.62
CA VAL A 114 -3.81 2.62 -9.08
C VAL A 114 -4.73 2.16 -10.21
N HIS A 115 -4.98 3.01 -11.21
CA HIS A 115 -5.82 2.65 -12.37
C HIS A 115 -5.22 1.48 -13.16
N ARG A 116 -3.90 1.43 -13.26
CA ARG A 116 -3.22 0.36 -13.98
C ARG A 116 -3.37 -0.99 -13.27
N LEU A 117 -3.34 -1.01 -11.94
CA LEU A 117 -3.33 -2.25 -11.15
C LEU A 117 -4.71 -2.64 -10.61
N CYS A 118 -5.62 -1.73 -10.57
CA CYS A 118 -6.98 -1.94 -10.11
C CYS A 118 -7.99 -1.74 -11.23
#